data_1b616f050558d7781d07e9ffd0ddf673
#
_entry.id   1b616f050558d7781d07e9ffd0ddf673
#
_cell.length_a   1.000
_cell.length_b   1.000
_cell.length_c   1.000
_cell.angle_alpha   90.00
_cell.angle_beta   90.00
_cell.angle_gamma   90.00
#
_symmetry.space_group_name_H-M   'P 1'
#
loop_
_entity.id
_entity.type
_entity.pdbx_description
1 polymer ?
#
loop_
_entity_poly.entity_id
_entity_poly.type
_entity_poly.pdbx_seq_one_letter_code
_entity_poly.pdbx_strand_id
1 'polypeptide(L)'
;MKRCRVDKENSFKIVEHETSWEGTEEIHRLSEEKLKKKARKIIEKNLKELSEAQELLYASNKYSLLLIFQAMDAAGKDGTIKHVMSGINPQGCEVYSFKKPSAEELDHDYLWRYNKRMPEYGRIGIFNRSYYEEVLVVKVHPELLSNPNPDETFWNVRYEDIRNMEKHLTRSRTVIIKLFLNVSKEEQRRRFLERLNTPAKHWKFSVNDLAERKKWDDYQKAFEDAINATATPWAPWYVIPADNKWIMRMIVSTIITETIQSLNLEPPKVSDDMKKVIDEARRELEKE
;
A
#
# COMPACT_ATOMS: atom_id res chain seq x y z
N MET A 1 -4.93 -10.62 -10.68
CA MET A 1 -4.11 -9.38 -10.52
C MET A 1 -4.17 -8.43 -11.70
N LYS A 2 -4.10 -8.87 -12.94
CA LYS A 2 -4.16 -7.98 -14.12
C LYS A 2 -5.39 -7.04 -14.13
N ARG A 3 -6.55 -7.48 -13.63
CA ARG A 3 -7.78 -6.64 -13.56
C ARG A 3 -7.68 -5.46 -12.58
N CYS A 4 -6.86 -5.57 -11.54
CA CYS A 4 -6.70 -4.49 -10.54
C CYS A 4 -5.58 -3.51 -10.92
N ARG A 5 -4.70 -3.85 -11.86
CA ARG A 5 -3.51 -3.07 -12.19
C ARG A 5 -3.83 -1.97 -13.19
N VAL A 6 -3.42 -0.76 -12.85
CA VAL A 6 -3.43 0.44 -13.70
C VAL A 6 -2.00 0.93 -13.81
N ASP A 7 -1.40 0.83 -14.99
CA ASP A 7 0.01 1.15 -15.25
C ASP A 7 0.20 2.08 -16.45
N LYS A 8 -0.89 2.68 -16.92
CA LYS A 8 -0.91 3.60 -18.04
C LYS A 8 -1.70 4.85 -17.69
N GLU A 9 -1.12 6.01 -17.97
CA GLU A 9 -1.79 7.30 -17.79
C GLU A 9 -3.10 7.39 -18.59
N ASN A 10 -4.07 8.13 -18.05
CA ASN A 10 -5.36 8.41 -18.68
C ASN A 10 -6.17 7.16 -19.12
N SER A 11 -5.98 6.03 -18.42
CA SER A 11 -6.67 4.76 -18.72
C SER A 11 -7.64 4.31 -17.62
N PHE A 12 -7.84 5.11 -16.59
CA PHE A 12 -8.62 4.75 -15.41
C PHE A 12 -9.89 5.57 -15.31
N LYS A 13 -11.02 4.90 -15.08
CA LYS A 13 -12.28 5.50 -14.66
C LYS A 13 -12.79 4.75 -13.44
N ILE A 14 -12.95 5.45 -12.33
CA ILE A 14 -13.27 4.83 -11.05
C ILE A 14 -14.60 4.05 -11.08
N VAL A 15 -15.55 4.53 -11.86
CA VAL A 15 -16.87 3.90 -12.03
C VAL A 15 -16.84 2.57 -12.78
N GLU A 16 -15.76 2.29 -13.51
CA GLU A 16 -15.55 1.03 -14.23
C GLU A 16 -14.87 -0.04 -13.36
N HIS A 17 -14.45 0.35 -12.13
CA HIS A 17 -13.78 -0.56 -11.19
C HIS A 17 -14.70 -0.94 -10.02
N GLU A 18 -14.93 -2.23 -9.90
CA GLU A 18 -15.78 -2.81 -8.86
C GLU A 18 -15.27 -2.49 -7.44
N THR A 19 -16.18 -2.23 -6.52
CA THR A 19 -15.90 -2.11 -5.08
C THR A 19 -16.06 -3.44 -4.35
N SER A 20 -16.88 -4.34 -4.91
CA SER A 20 -17.03 -5.74 -4.51
C SER A 20 -16.54 -6.63 -5.65
N TRP A 21 -15.72 -7.62 -5.33
CA TRP A 21 -15.23 -8.54 -6.34
C TRP A 21 -16.26 -9.63 -6.63
N GLU A 22 -16.81 -9.61 -7.82
CA GLU A 22 -17.76 -10.62 -8.23
C GLU A 22 -17.09 -11.93 -8.70
N GLY A 23 -15.78 -11.89 -8.96
CA GLY A 23 -15.02 -13.08 -9.32
C GLY A 23 -15.17 -13.50 -10.78
N THR A 24 -14.83 -14.75 -11.07
CA THR A 24 -15.12 -15.44 -12.34
C THR A 24 -16.42 -16.21 -12.24
N GLU A 25 -17.02 -16.61 -13.37
CA GLU A 25 -18.25 -17.42 -13.38
C GLU A 25 -18.19 -18.68 -12.48
N GLU A 26 -17.02 -19.31 -12.36
CA GLU A 26 -16.81 -20.44 -11.45
C GLU A 26 -16.94 -20.04 -9.98
N ILE A 27 -16.57 -18.80 -9.66
CA ILE A 27 -16.62 -18.27 -8.30
C ILE A 27 -18.05 -17.87 -7.94
N HIS A 28 -18.82 -17.34 -8.87
CA HIS A 28 -20.24 -17.04 -8.67
C HIS A 28 -21.10 -18.27 -8.28
N ARG A 29 -20.65 -19.47 -8.68
CA ARG A 29 -21.34 -20.72 -8.32
C ARG A 29 -21.04 -21.21 -6.90
N LEU A 30 -20.10 -20.57 -6.21
CA LEU A 30 -19.72 -20.95 -4.84
C LEU A 30 -20.52 -20.14 -3.81
N SER A 31 -20.94 -20.78 -2.73
CA SER A 31 -21.49 -20.06 -1.58
C SER A 31 -20.43 -19.14 -0.96
N GLU A 32 -20.87 -18.05 -0.33
CA GLU A 32 -19.99 -17.09 0.36
C GLU A 32 -19.05 -17.80 1.35
N GLU A 33 -19.55 -18.80 2.06
CA GLU A 33 -18.75 -19.57 3.01
C GLU A 33 -17.60 -20.34 2.33
N LYS A 34 -17.86 -20.98 1.20
CA LYS A 34 -16.85 -21.68 0.40
C LYS A 34 -15.82 -20.72 -0.16
N LEU A 35 -16.25 -19.55 -0.63
CA LEU A 35 -15.37 -18.47 -1.10
C LEU A 35 -14.45 -17.98 0.01
N LYS A 36 -15.03 -17.70 1.18
CA LYS A 36 -14.29 -17.27 2.37
C LYS A 36 -13.25 -18.29 2.82
N LYS A 37 -13.59 -19.59 2.77
CA LYS A 37 -12.67 -20.70 3.06
C LYS A 37 -11.53 -20.77 2.04
N LYS A 38 -11.83 -20.63 0.74
CA LYS A 38 -10.82 -20.58 -0.34
C LYS A 38 -9.87 -19.39 -0.16
N ALA A 39 -10.42 -18.19 0.08
CA ALA A 39 -9.61 -16.99 0.28
C ALA A 39 -8.70 -17.10 1.51
N ARG A 40 -9.18 -17.68 2.62
CA ARG A 40 -8.34 -17.91 3.80
C ARG A 40 -7.13 -18.80 3.47
N LYS A 41 -7.33 -19.91 2.75
CA LYS A 41 -6.22 -20.77 2.34
C LYS A 41 -5.20 -20.04 1.46
N ILE A 42 -5.66 -19.20 0.53
CA ILE A 42 -4.78 -18.39 -0.31
C ILE A 42 -4.01 -17.39 0.54
N ILE A 43 -4.68 -16.70 1.48
CA ILE A 43 -4.03 -15.75 2.39
C ILE A 43 -2.96 -16.47 3.23
N GLU A 44 -3.28 -17.60 3.83
CA GLU A 44 -2.34 -18.40 4.65
C GLU A 44 -1.11 -18.79 3.83
N LYS A 45 -1.31 -19.29 2.61
CA LYS A 45 -0.23 -19.58 1.68
C LYS A 45 0.61 -18.33 1.37
N ASN A 46 -0.06 -17.24 0.98
CA ASN A 46 0.63 -16.00 0.64
C ASN A 46 1.43 -15.43 1.81
N LEU A 47 0.91 -15.50 3.05
CA LEU A 47 1.63 -15.00 4.24
C LEU A 47 2.90 -15.81 4.49
N LYS A 48 2.87 -17.13 4.30
CA LYS A 48 4.06 -17.98 4.42
C LYS A 48 5.09 -17.61 3.33
N GLU A 49 4.65 -17.57 2.08
CA GLU A 49 5.52 -17.22 0.95
C GLU A 49 6.08 -15.80 1.07
N LEU A 50 5.28 -14.86 1.62
CA LEU A 50 5.70 -13.48 1.85
C LEU A 50 6.76 -13.40 2.94
N SER A 51 6.64 -14.19 4.00
CA SER A 51 7.67 -14.26 5.05
C SER A 51 9.00 -14.77 4.48
N GLU A 52 8.97 -15.87 3.72
CA GLU A 52 10.17 -16.42 3.06
C GLU A 52 10.78 -15.40 2.06
N ALA A 53 9.94 -14.74 1.26
CA ALA A 53 10.39 -13.75 0.29
C ALA A 53 10.96 -12.48 0.97
N GLN A 54 10.43 -12.08 2.12
CA GLN A 54 10.95 -10.96 2.90
C GLN A 54 12.31 -11.29 3.53
N GLU A 55 12.53 -12.50 4.01
CA GLU A 55 13.83 -12.94 4.50
C GLU A 55 14.89 -12.87 3.39
N LEU A 56 14.54 -13.30 2.17
CA LEU A 56 15.43 -13.17 1.01
C LEU A 56 15.66 -11.71 0.62
N LEU A 57 14.64 -10.86 0.69
CA LEU A 57 14.78 -9.43 0.43
C LEU A 57 15.77 -8.81 1.43
N TYR A 58 15.60 -9.12 2.71
CA TYR A 58 16.48 -8.64 3.79
C TYR A 58 17.92 -9.12 3.61
N ALA A 59 18.11 -10.42 3.40
CA ALA A 59 19.44 -11.02 3.26
C ALA A 59 20.18 -10.54 2.00
N SER A 60 19.47 -10.36 0.87
CA SER A 60 20.07 -9.92 -0.39
C SER A 60 20.51 -8.46 -0.36
N ASN A 61 19.81 -7.62 0.39
CA ASN A 61 20.05 -6.17 0.51
C ASN A 61 20.20 -5.43 -0.83
N LYS A 62 19.50 -5.90 -1.88
CA LYS A 62 19.62 -5.37 -3.25
C LYS A 62 18.50 -4.40 -3.64
N TYR A 63 17.32 -4.62 -3.12
CA TYR A 63 16.10 -3.85 -3.40
C TYR A 63 15.46 -3.39 -2.11
N SER A 64 14.67 -2.34 -2.18
CA SER A 64 13.66 -2.01 -1.17
C SER A 64 12.26 -2.10 -1.77
N LEU A 65 11.26 -2.32 -0.93
CA LEU A 65 9.85 -2.34 -1.34
C LEU A 65 9.11 -1.22 -0.62
N LEU A 66 8.42 -0.37 -1.37
CA LEU A 66 7.54 0.67 -0.84
C LEU A 66 6.09 0.32 -1.15
N LEU A 67 5.31 0.03 -0.11
CA LEU A 67 3.88 -0.21 -0.19
C LEU A 67 3.12 1.04 0.21
N ILE A 68 2.32 1.59 -0.69
CA ILE A 68 1.51 2.79 -0.46
C ILE A 68 0.04 2.37 -0.37
N PHE A 69 -0.59 2.66 0.76
CA PHE A 69 -2.01 2.41 0.98
C PHE A 69 -2.79 3.71 0.99
N GLN A 70 -3.64 3.90 0.00
CA GLN A 70 -4.56 5.01 -0.11
C GLN A 70 -6.01 4.53 -0.18
N ALA A 71 -6.90 5.25 0.48
CA ALA A 71 -8.33 4.94 0.49
C ALA A 71 -9.11 6.01 1.25
N MET A 72 -10.41 6.05 1.01
CA MET A 72 -11.36 6.74 1.87
C MET A 72 -11.32 6.20 3.31
N ASP A 73 -11.82 6.99 4.26
CA ASP A 73 -11.91 6.55 5.65
C ASP A 73 -12.80 5.32 5.78
N ALA A 74 -12.54 4.49 6.78
CA ALA A 74 -13.19 3.20 7.02
C ALA A 74 -13.02 2.15 5.89
N ALA A 75 -12.27 2.39 4.82
CA ALA A 75 -12.01 1.40 3.78
C ALA A 75 -11.22 0.17 4.29
N GLY A 76 -10.48 0.30 5.39
CA GLY A 76 -9.82 -0.83 6.05
C GLY A 76 -8.31 -0.88 5.92
N LYS A 77 -7.63 0.25 5.63
CA LYS A 77 -6.16 0.35 5.52
C LYS A 77 -5.43 -0.33 6.68
N ASP A 78 -5.64 0.12 7.93
CA ASP A 78 -4.95 -0.43 9.11
C ASP A 78 -5.16 -1.93 9.29
N GLY A 79 -6.41 -2.39 9.09
CA GLY A 79 -6.76 -3.79 9.24
C GLY A 79 -6.14 -4.67 8.16
N THR A 80 -5.93 -4.14 6.96
CA THR A 80 -5.27 -4.84 5.86
C THR A 80 -3.78 -4.93 6.09
N ILE A 81 -3.13 -3.80 6.43
CA ILE A 81 -1.71 -3.75 6.78
C ILE A 81 -1.41 -4.74 7.92
N LYS A 82 -2.15 -4.64 9.05
CA LYS A 82 -1.97 -5.56 10.18
C LYS A 82 -2.08 -7.03 9.77
N HIS A 83 -3.04 -7.36 8.89
CA HIS A 83 -3.29 -8.75 8.51
C HIS A 83 -2.28 -9.29 7.51
N VAL A 84 -1.92 -8.48 6.50
CA VAL A 84 -0.99 -8.89 5.45
C VAL A 84 0.45 -8.95 5.97
N MET A 85 0.78 -8.11 6.96
CA MET A 85 2.10 -8.10 7.59
C MET A 85 2.19 -9.04 8.81
N SER A 86 1.15 -9.80 9.12
CA SER A 86 1.22 -10.80 10.20
C SER A 86 2.16 -11.94 9.81
N GLY A 87 3.17 -12.20 10.64
CA GLY A 87 4.18 -13.23 10.39
C GLY A 87 5.44 -12.77 9.64
N ILE A 88 5.53 -11.50 9.27
CA ILE A 88 6.75 -10.91 8.72
C ILE A 88 7.69 -10.51 9.87
N ASN A 89 8.99 -10.69 9.66
CA ASN A 89 10.00 -10.25 10.62
C ASN A 89 9.93 -8.70 10.75
N PRO A 90 9.62 -8.17 11.95
CA PRO A 90 9.49 -6.73 12.15
C PRO A 90 10.78 -5.95 11.91
N GLN A 91 11.96 -6.58 11.98
CA GLN A 91 13.23 -5.93 11.65
C GLN A 91 13.36 -5.58 10.17
N GLY A 92 12.62 -6.26 9.30
CA GLY A 92 12.64 -6.05 7.86
C GLY A 92 11.49 -5.20 7.34
N CYS A 93 10.68 -4.58 8.24
CA CYS A 93 9.50 -3.83 7.80
C CYS A 93 9.24 -2.62 8.71
N GLU A 94 8.89 -1.49 8.12
CA GLU A 94 8.57 -0.26 8.82
C GLU A 94 7.24 0.30 8.35
N VAL A 95 6.37 0.70 9.30
CA VAL A 95 5.04 1.25 9.02
C VAL A 95 4.98 2.70 9.44
N TYR A 96 4.73 3.58 8.50
CA TYR A 96 4.51 5.01 8.74
C TYR A 96 3.06 5.38 8.45
N SER A 97 2.38 5.93 9.46
CA SER A 97 1.02 6.47 9.31
C SER A 97 1.08 7.99 9.25
N PHE A 98 1.01 8.54 8.06
CA PHE A 98 1.06 9.99 7.88
C PHE A 98 -0.28 10.63 8.25
N LYS A 99 -0.21 11.52 9.23
CA LYS A 99 -1.32 12.35 9.71
C LYS A 99 -1.13 13.80 9.22
N LYS A 100 -1.95 14.72 9.75
CA LYS A 100 -1.76 16.14 9.52
C LYS A 100 -0.28 16.54 9.76
N PRO A 101 0.34 17.31 8.86
CA PRO A 101 1.73 17.75 9.02
C PRO A 101 1.97 18.48 10.33
N SER A 102 3.15 18.30 10.92
CA SER A 102 3.64 19.12 12.04
C SER A 102 4.10 20.49 11.54
N ALA A 103 4.39 21.42 12.45
CA ALA A 103 4.95 22.74 12.09
C ALA A 103 6.29 22.58 11.35
N GLU A 104 7.19 21.71 11.85
CA GLU A 104 8.48 21.40 11.16
C GLU A 104 8.25 20.89 9.72
N GLU A 105 7.29 19.98 9.54
CA GLU A 105 7.00 19.41 8.22
C GLU A 105 6.41 20.45 7.25
N LEU A 106 5.69 21.47 7.77
CA LEU A 106 5.14 22.57 6.96
C LEU A 106 6.21 23.63 6.57
N ASP A 107 7.33 23.69 7.30
CA ASP A 107 8.46 24.59 6.98
C ASP A 107 9.35 24.01 5.85
N HIS A 108 9.07 22.80 5.40
CA HIS A 108 9.78 22.13 4.31
C HIS A 108 8.88 21.95 3.07
N ASP A 109 9.49 21.52 1.96
CA ASP A 109 8.72 21.10 0.78
C ASP A 109 7.80 19.92 1.11
N TYR A 110 6.69 19.80 0.39
CA TYR A 110 5.65 18.84 0.70
C TYR A 110 6.06 17.36 0.56
N LEU A 111 7.17 17.04 -0.11
CA LEU A 111 7.72 15.68 -0.23
C LEU A 111 8.71 15.34 0.88
N TRP A 112 9.27 16.33 1.58
CA TRP A 112 10.34 16.15 2.55
C TRP A 112 10.01 15.14 3.64
N ARG A 113 8.81 15.22 4.24
CA ARG A 113 8.38 14.32 5.31
C ARG A 113 8.31 12.85 4.89
N TYR A 114 8.01 12.60 3.62
CA TYR A 114 7.93 11.27 3.04
C TYR A 114 9.31 10.76 2.65
N ASN A 115 10.16 11.63 2.11
CA ASN A 115 11.52 11.28 1.73
C ASN A 115 12.35 10.80 2.92
N LYS A 116 12.15 11.39 4.11
CA LYS A 116 12.81 10.94 5.37
C LYS A 116 12.42 9.52 5.79
N ARG A 117 11.39 8.94 5.21
CA ARG A 117 10.81 7.65 5.61
C ARG A 117 10.89 6.60 4.49
N MET A 118 11.65 6.89 3.44
CA MET A 118 11.87 5.91 2.38
C MET A 118 12.61 4.69 2.92
N PRO A 119 12.21 3.47 2.50
CA PRO A 119 12.81 2.24 3.01
C PRO A 119 14.26 2.07 2.56
N GLU A 120 15.09 1.58 3.47
CA GLU A 120 16.44 1.09 3.16
C GLU A 120 16.38 -0.16 2.29
N TYR A 121 17.49 -0.47 1.59
CA TYR A 121 17.60 -1.74 0.90
C TYR A 121 17.42 -2.93 1.87
N GLY A 122 16.81 -4.00 1.38
CA GLY A 122 16.45 -5.16 2.18
C GLY A 122 15.16 -4.99 3.00
N ARG A 123 14.54 -3.81 3.00
CA ARG A 123 13.38 -3.53 3.86
C ARG A 123 12.10 -3.26 3.08
N ILE A 124 10.97 -3.45 3.76
CA ILE A 124 9.64 -3.11 3.29
C ILE A 124 9.18 -1.87 4.05
N GLY A 125 9.05 -0.74 3.37
CA GLY A 125 8.41 0.47 3.87
C GLY A 125 6.91 0.44 3.55
N ILE A 126 6.07 0.72 4.54
CA ILE A 126 4.62 0.72 4.41
C ILE A 126 4.11 2.10 4.77
N PHE A 127 3.58 2.80 3.78
CA PHE A 127 2.97 4.10 3.93
C PHE A 127 1.45 3.95 4.06
N ASN A 128 0.93 4.10 5.27
CA ASN A 128 -0.49 4.26 5.53
C ASN A 128 -0.86 5.73 5.37
N ARG A 129 -1.43 6.08 4.22
CA ARG A 129 -1.40 7.38 3.56
C ARG A 129 0.03 7.75 3.11
N SER A 130 0.17 8.70 2.21
CA SER A 130 1.47 9.02 1.62
C SER A 130 1.47 10.43 1.04
N TYR A 131 2.48 10.76 0.26
CA TYR A 131 2.56 11.98 -0.53
C TYR A 131 1.37 12.18 -1.49
N TYR A 132 0.56 11.17 -1.70
CA TYR A 132 -0.70 11.32 -2.44
C TYR A 132 -1.75 12.15 -1.67
N GLU A 133 -1.63 12.31 -0.35
CA GLU A 133 -2.49 13.26 0.41
C GLU A 133 -2.40 14.67 -0.17
N GLU A 134 -1.25 15.05 -0.73
CA GLU A 134 -0.97 16.36 -1.32
C GLU A 134 -1.71 16.64 -2.64
N VAL A 135 -2.28 15.59 -3.25
CA VAL A 135 -3.09 15.66 -4.47
C VAL A 135 -4.47 15.01 -4.28
N LEU A 136 -4.76 14.51 -3.09
CA LEU A 136 -6.06 13.97 -2.69
C LEU A 136 -6.73 14.90 -1.67
N VAL A 137 -6.29 14.87 -0.41
CA VAL A 137 -6.88 15.70 0.65
C VAL A 137 -6.72 17.19 0.33
N VAL A 138 -5.53 17.62 -0.06
CA VAL A 138 -5.28 19.03 -0.39
C VAL A 138 -6.09 19.49 -1.61
N LYS A 139 -6.41 18.59 -2.55
CA LYS A 139 -7.26 18.91 -3.69
C LYS A 139 -8.73 19.09 -3.31
N VAL A 140 -9.21 18.32 -2.34
CA VAL A 140 -10.57 18.42 -1.78
C VAL A 140 -10.69 19.59 -0.77
N HIS A 141 -9.55 20.00 -0.19
CA HIS A 141 -9.41 21.04 0.81
C HIS A 141 -8.36 22.07 0.40
N PRO A 142 -8.60 22.85 -0.68
CA PRO A 142 -7.63 23.80 -1.19
C PRO A 142 -7.31 24.94 -0.19
N GLU A 143 -8.15 25.14 0.83
CA GLU A 143 -7.88 26.03 1.96
C GLU A 143 -6.62 25.65 2.76
N LEU A 144 -6.09 24.45 2.58
CA LEU A 144 -4.81 24.01 3.16
C LEU A 144 -3.59 24.57 2.41
N LEU A 145 -3.78 25.12 1.23
CA LEU A 145 -2.74 25.74 0.42
C LEU A 145 -2.60 27.24 0.74
N SER A 146 -1.41 27.77 0.52
CA SER A 146 -1.17 29.24 0.56
C SER A 146 -1.98 29.98 -0.50
N ASN A 147 -2.24 29.35 -1.66
CA ASN A 147 -3.18 29.80 -2.67
C ASN A 147 -4.39 28.87 -2.67
N PRO A 148 -5.57 29.27 -2.16
CA PRO A 148 -6.75 28.42 -2.08
C PRO A 148 -7.48 28.19 -3.42
N ASN A 149 -7.02 28.84 -4.50
CA ASN A 149 -7.58 28.70 -5.85
C ASN A 149 -6.50 28.21 -6.84
N PRO A 150 -5.95 26.99 -6.65
CA PRO A 150 -4.96 26.45 -7.56
C PRO A 150 -5.61 26.15 -8.92
N ASP A 151 -4.90 26.47 -9.99
CA ASP A 151 -5.30 26.13 -11.35
C ASP A 151 -4.90 24.69 -11.72
N GLU A 152 -5.24 24.27 -12.92
CA GLU A 152 -4.88 22.95 -13.43
C GLU A 152 -3.37 22.77 -13.55
N THR A 153 -2.63 23.82 -13.87
CA THR A 153 -1.17 23.82 -13.99
C THR A 153 -0.52 23.45 -12.67
N PHE A 154 -1.01 23.98 -11.56
CA PHE A 154 -0.53 23.66 -10.22
C PHE A 154 -0.64 22.14 -9.92
N TRP A 155 -1.77 21.53 -10.25
CA TRP A 155 -1.96 20.08 -10.03
C TRP A 155 -1.09 19.24 -10.94
N ASN A 156 -0.93 19.64 -12.20
CA ASN A 156 -0.09 18.94 -13.16
C ASN A 156 1.38 18.93 -12.73
N VAL A 157 1.89 20.04 -12.21
CA VAL A 157 3.25 20.12 -11.63
C VAL A 157 3.39 19.16 -10.44
N ARG A 158 2.43 19.12 -9.50
CA ARG A 158 2.48 18.15 -8.38
C ARG A 158 2.47 16.69 -8.84
N TYR A 159 1.67 16.36 -9.84
CA TYR A 159 1.67 15.01 -10.40
C TYR A 159 3.00 14.70 -11.08
N GLU A 160 3.60 15.66 -11.77
CA GLU A 160 4.92 15.50 -12.38
C GLU A 160 6.01 15.28 -11.33
N ASP A 161 6.04 16.05 -10.26
CA ASP A 161 6.96 15.90 -9.14
C ASP A 161 6.88 14.51 -8.52
N ILE A 162 5.66 14.02 -8.28
CA ILE A 162 5.41 12.67 -7.76
C ILE A 162 5.95 11.61 -8.73
N ARG A 163 5.64 11.71 -10.02
CA ARG A 163 6.16 10.77 -11.05
C ARG A 163 7.67 10.78 -11.11
N ASN A 164 8.29 11.95 -11.06
CA ASN A 164 9.74 12.11 -11.11
C ASN A 164 10.42 11.50 -9.89
N MET A 165 9.87 11.71 -8.69
CA MET A 165 10.33 11.08 -7.45
C MET A 165 10.19 9.55 -7.53
N GLU A 166 9.03 9.02 -7.91
CA GLU A 166 8.81 7.58 -8.07
C GLU A 166 9.77 6.98 -9.12
N LYS A 167 9.99 7.67 -10.22
CA LYS A 167 10.94 7.25 -11.28
C LYS A 167 12.38 7.21 -10.77
N HIS A 168 12.78 8.20 -9.96
CA HIS A 168 14.08 8.21 -9.31
C HIS A 168 14.23 7.01 -8.37
N LEU A 169 13.27 6.78 -7.49
CA LEU A 169 13.27 5.67 -6.54
C LEU A 169 13.36 4.31 -7.25
N THR A 170 12.59 4.10 -8.31
CA THR A 170 12.61 2.83 -9.04
C THR A 170 13.93 2.59 -9.77
N ARG A 171 14.54 3.62 -10.33
CA ARG A 171 15.91 3.54 -10.87
C ARG A 171 16.95 3.21 -9.79
N SER A 172 16.69 3.63 -8.56
CA SER A 172 17.48 3.32 -7.37
C SER A 172 17.04 2.02 -6.69
N ARG A 173 16.39 1.10 -7.42
CA ARG A 173 15.99 -0.24 -6.96
C ARG A 173 14.96 -0.27 -5.82
N THR A 174 14.16 0.77 -5.66
CA THR A 174 12.97 0.74 -4.83
C THR A 174 11.78 0.27 -5.68
N VAL A 175 11.19 -0.85 -5.33
CA VAL A 175 9.97 -1.34 -5.99
C VAL A 175 8.76 -0.68 -5.33
N ILE A 176 7.92 -0.03 -6.11
CA ILE A 176 6.76 0.74 -5.60
C ILE A 176 5.47 0.02 -5.98
N ILE A 177 4.63 -0.24 -4.99
CA ILE A 177 3.27 -0.77 -5.15
C ILE A 177 2.30 0.23 -4.55
N LYS A 178 1.43 0.81 -5.38
CA LYS A 178 0.40 1.75 -4.96
C LYS A 178 -0.95 1.05 -4.90
N LEU A 179 -1.56 1.01 -3.72
CA LEU A 179 -2.80 0.29 -3.44
C LEU A 179 -3.92 1.29 -3.12
N PHE A 180 -4.88 1.41 -4.02
CA PHE A 180 -6.12 2.14 -3.77
C PHE A 180 -7.20 1.14 -3.33
N LEU A 181 -7.62 1.22 -2.06
CA LEU A 181 -8.70 0.38 -1.53
C LEU A 181 -10.04 1.02 -1.90
N ASN A 182 -10.62 0.55 -3.00
CA ASN A 182 -11.86 1.06 -3.58
C ASN A 182 -13.08 0.50 -2.82
N VAL A 183 -13.57 1.26 -1.84
CA VAL A 183 -14.75 0.93 -1.03
C VAL A 183 -15.97 1.66 -1.56
N SER A 184 -17.14 1.02 -1.54
CA SER A 184 -18.39 1.71 -1.88
C SER A 184 -18.83 2.69 -0.79
N LYS A 185 -19.57 3.72 -1.20
CA LYS A 185 -20.17 4.70 -0.27
C LYS A 185 -21.09 4.01 0.75
N GLU A 186 -21.81 2.96 0.32
CA GLU A 186 -22.71 2.18 1.17
C GLU A 186 -21.94 1.33 2.19
N GLU A 187 -20.91 0.61 1.76
CA GLU A 187 -20.09 -0.19 2.68
C GLU A 187 -19.34 0.70 3.68
N GLN A 188 -18.87 1.88 3.28
CA GLN A 188 -18.29 2.86 4.20
C GLN A 188 -19.29 3.28 5.28
N ARG A 189 -20.56 3.58 4.88
CA ARG A 189 -21.65 3.90 5.80
C ARG A 189 -21.88 2.76 6.80
N ARG A 190 -21.97 1.54 6.31
CA ARG A 190 -22.16 0.35 7.14
C ARG A 190 -21.05 0.19 8.17
N ARG A 191 -19.79 0.43 7.76
CA ARG A 191 -18.62 0.36 8.65
C ARG A 191 -18.60 1.47 9.70
N PHE A 192 -19.04 2.67 9.35
CA PHE A 192 -19.19 3.74 10.34
C PHE A 192 -20.27 3.41 11.38
N LEU A 193 -21.44 2.91 10.94
CA LEU A 193 -22.49 2.46 11.86
C LEU A 193 -22.01 1.32 12.76
N GLU A 194 -21.31 0.32 12.22
CA GLU A 194 -20.69 -0.75 13.01
C GLU A 194 -19.72 -0.19 14.07
N ARG A 195 -18.93 0.83 13.71
CA ARG A 195 -17.99 1.48 14.63
C ARG A 195 -18.72 2.20 15.75
N LEU A 196 -19.81 2.93 15.44
CA LEU A 196 -20.63 3.63 16.42
C LEU A 196 -21.38 2.67 17.36
N ASN A 197 -21.81 1.51 16.86
CA ASN A 197 -22.50 0.49 17.63
C ASN A 197 -21.54 -0.42 18.45
N THR A 198 -20.21 -0.22 18.35
CA THR A 198 -19.24 -1.05 19.06
C THR A 198 -18.43 -0.18 20.02
N PRO A 199 -18.74 -0.17 21.36
CA PRO A 199 -18.06 0.68 22.34
C PRO A 199 -16.54 0.60 22.29
N ALA A 200 -15.98 -0.60 22.14
CA ALA A 200 -14.53 -0.82 22.02
C ALA A 200 -13.89 -0.18 20.78
N LYS A 201 -14.70 0.33 19.83
CA LYS A 201 -14.22 0.99 18.61
C LYS A 201 -14.49 2.50 18.61
N HIS A 202 -15.15 3.07 19.63
CA HIS A 202 -15.48 4.50 19.68
C HIS A 202 -14.26 5.40 19.57
N TRP A 203 -13.12 5.00 20.12
CA TRP A 203 -11.86 5.73 20.03
C TRP A 203 -11.35 5.96 18.59
N LYS A 204 -11.86 5.21 17.61
CA LYS A 204 -11.55 5.35 16.17
C LYS A 204 -12.48 6.33 15.45
N PHE A 205 -13.55 6.74 16.09
CA PHE A 205 -14.52 7.62 15.48
C PHE A 205 -14.08 9.09 15.60
N SER A 206 -14.15 9.81 14.50
CA SER A 206 -13.98 11.25 14.46
C SER A 206 -15.22 11.90 13.85
N VAL A 207 -15.64 13.02 14.39
CA VAL A 207 -16.71 13.84 13.78
C VAL A 207 -16.30 14.30 12.39
N ASN A 208 -15.01 14.51 12.17
CA ASN A 208 -14.46 14.86 10.87
C ASN A 208 -14.72 13.79 9.80
N ASP A 209 -14.76 12.49 10.18
CA ASP A 209 -15.07 11.40 9.23
C ASP A 209 -16.39 11.61 8.51
N LEU A 210 -17.40 12.23 9.17
CA LEU A 210 -18.70 12.55 8.57
C LEU A 210 -18.61 13.75 7.64
N ALA A 211 -17.79 14.74 7.95
CA ALA A 211 -17.56 15.90 7.10
C ALA A 211 -16.86 15.48 5.79
N GLU A 212 -15.82 14.66 5.90
CA GLU A 212 -15.10 14.10 4.75
C GLU A 212 -16.01 13.23 3.88
N ARG A 213 -16.91 12.44 4.50
CA ARG A 213 -17.88 11.64 3.75
C ARG A 213 -18.85 12.48 2.92
N LYS A 214 -19.18 13.71 3.33
CA LYS A 214 -20.03 14.63 2.53
C LYS A 214 -19.34 15.05 1.23
N LYS A 215 -18.02 15.07 1.21
CA LYS A 215 -17.19 15.40 0.04
C LYS A 215 -16.83 14.15 -0.80
N TRP A 216 -17.68 13.10 -0.72
CA TRP A 216 -17.40 11.80 -1.37
C TRP A 216 -17.05 11.95 -2.85
N ASP A 217 -17.85 12.72 -3.60
CA ASP A 217 -17.69 12.82 -5.05
C ASP A 217 -16.42 13.62 -5.42
N ASP A 218 -16.05 14.61 -4.62
CA ASP A 218 -14.79 15.34 -4.77
C ASP A 218 -13.59 14.41 -4.56
N TYR A 219 -13.65 13.54 -3.54
CA TYR A 219 -12.60 12.53 -3.31
C TYR A 219 -12.52 11.51 -4.44
N GLN A 220 -13.67 11.03 -4.95
CA GLN A 220 -13.67 10.09 -6.08
C GLN A 220 -12.99 10.73 -7.30
N LYS A 221 -13.29 11.98 -7.58
CA LYS A 221 -12.66 12.76 -8.65
C LYS A 221 -11.16 12.93 -8.40
N ALA A 222 -10.75 13.30 -7.19
CA ALA A 222 -9.34 13.45 -6.83
C ALA A 222 -8.56 12.13 -6.98
N PHE A 223 -9.13 10.98 -6.58
CA PHE A 223 -8.54 9.67 -6.80
C PHE A 223 -8.41 9.34 -8.29
N GLU A 224 -9.46 9.58 -9.07
CA GLU A 224 -9.42 9.33 -10.52
C GLU A 224 -8.33 10.17 -11.19
N ASP A 225 -8.25 11.46 -10.88
CA ASP A 225 -7.24 12.35 -11.42
C ASP A 225 -5.81 11.93 -11.01
N ALA A 226 -5.60 11.61 -9.74
CA ALA A 226 -4.30 11.19 -9.23
C ALA A 226 -3.83 9.87 -9.85
N ILE A 227 -4.71 8.88 -9.96
CA ILE A 227 -4.39 7.58 -10.58
C ILE A 227 -4.08 7.78 -12.06
N ASN A 228 -4.91 8.52 -12.79
CA ASN A 228 -4.68 8.79 -14.21
C ASN A 228 -3.38 9.55 -14.48
N ALA A 229 -3.06 10.51 -13.62
CA ALA A 229 -1.86 11.32 -13.80
C ALA A 229 -0.57 10.61 -13.37
N THR A 230 -0.65 9.56 -12.54
CA THR A 230 0.54 8.95 -11.94
C THR A 230 0.66 7.43 -12.14
N ALA A 231 -0.27 6.81 -12.88
CA ALA A 231 -0.15 5.40 -13.25
C ALA A 231 0.97 5.21 -14.26
N THR A 232 2.01 4.47 -13.88
CA THR A 232 3.17 4.21 -14.73
C THR A 232 3.59 2.74 -14.66
N PRO A 233 4.25 2.19 -15.72
CA PRO A 233 4.68 0.79 -15.70
C PRO A 233 5.66 0.46 -14.56
N TRP A 234 6.48 1.43 -14.14
CA TRP A 234 7.48 1.25 -13.08
C TRP A 234 6.94 1.46 -11.66
N ALA A 235 5.81 2.16 -11.52
CA ALA A 235 5.11 2.38 -10.25
C ALA A 235 3.59 2.29 -10.47
N PRO A 236 3.04 1.09 -10.69
CA PRO A 236 1.64 0.90 -11.02
C PRO A 236 0.74 1.13 -9.81
N TRP A 237 -0.49 1.58 -10.08
CA TRP A 237 -1.58 1.51 -9.14
C TRP A 237 -2.27 0.13 -9.20
N TYR A 238 -2.78 -0.28 -8.07
CA TYR A 238 -3.68 -1.42 -7.96
C TYR A 238 -4.98 -0.95 -7.31
N VAL A 239 -6.08 -1.00 -8.05
CA VAL A 239 -7.42 -0.66 -7.59
C VAL A 239 -8.05 -1.91 -7.00
N ILE A 240 -8.15 -1.95 -5.67
CA ILE A 240 -8.50 -3.14 -4.91
C ILE A 240 -9.96 -3.06 -4.47
N PRO A 241 -10.85 -3.98 -4.88
CA PRO A 241 -12.22 -4.05 -4.37
C PRO A 241 -12.19 -4.28 -2.85
N ALA A 242 -12.76 -3.32 -2.09
CA ALA A 242 -12.56 -3.25 -0.65
C ALA A 242 -13.82 -3.50 0.19
N ASP A 243 -14.97 -3.75 -0.43
CA ASP A 243 -16.22 -4.01 0.30
C ASP A 243 -16.11 -5.33 1.10
N ASN A 244 -15.45 -6.33 0.54
CA ASN A 244 -15.17 -7.59 1.20
C ASN A 244 -13.76 -7.65 1.78
N LYS A 245 -13.63 -7.53 3.11
CA LYS A 245 -12.31 -7.50 3.80
C LYS A 245 -11.43 -8.71 3.51
N TRP A 246 -11.98 -9.89 3.39
CA TRP A 246 -11.21 -11.11 3.11
C TRP A 246 -10.74 -11.18 1.65
N ILE A 247 -11.56 -10.72 0.68
CA ILE A 247 -11.14 -10.57 -0.73
C ILE A 247 -10.02 -9.53 -0.85
N MET A 248 -10.24 -8.35 -0.29
CA MET A 248 -9.24 -7.27 -0.27
C MET A 248 -7.89 -7.77 0.26
N ARG A 249 -7.87 -8.46 1.40
CA ARG A 249 -6.65 -9.01 2.01
C ARG A 249 -5.99 -10.08 1.14
N MET A 250 -6.79 -10.95 0.52
CA MET A 250 -6.30 -11.96 -0.41
C MET A 250 -5.61 -11.31 -1.61
N ILE A 251 -6.25 -10.34 -2.25
CA ILE A 251 -5.69 -9.66 -3.42
C ILE A 251 -4.41 -8.91 -3.03
N VAL A 252 -4.42 -8.14 -1.93
CA VAL A 252 -3.25 -7.38 -1.48
C VAL A 252 -2.09 -8.30 -1.14
N SER A 253 -2.32 -9.38 -0.37
CA SER A 253 -1.24 -10.34 -0.06
C SER A 253 -0.68 -10.99 -1.33
N THR A 254 -1.53 -11.35 -2.29
CA THR A 254 -1.08 -11.93 -3.56
C THR A 254 -0.20 -10.95 -4.35
N ILE A 255 -0.62 -9.67 -4.47
CA ILE A 255 0.14 -8.66 -5.20
C ILE A 255 1.53 -8.48 -4.59
N ILE A 256 1.62 -8.36 -3.27
CA ILE A 256 2.90 -8.15 -2.58
C ILE A 256 3.81 -9.37 -2.74
N THR A 257 3.29 -10.57 -2.47
CA THR A 257 4.06 -11.82 -2.57
C THR A 257 4.60 -12.03 -3.98
N GLU A 258 3.74 -11.96 -5.00
CA GLU A 258 4.16 -12.13 -6.40
C GLU A 258 5.16 -11.05 -6.86
N THR A 259 5.01 -9.81 -6.36
CA THR A 259 5.95 -8.74 -6.70
C THR A 259 7.34 -9.03 -6.14
N ILE A 260 7.47 -9.44 -4.86
CA ILE A 260 8.79 -9.76 -4.29
C ILE A 260 9.37 -11.00 -4.98
N GLN A 261 8.57 -12.04 -5.21
CA GLN A 261 9.01 -13.25 -5.92
C GLN A 261 9.53 -12.95 -7.33
N SER A 262 8.91 -11.97 -8.04
CA SER A 262 9.34 -11.58 -9.39
C SER A 262 10.72 -10.92 -9.42
N LEU A 263 11.28 -10.50 -8.29
CA LEU A 263 12.63 -9.95 -8.19
C LEU A 263 13.71 -11.04 -8.29
N ASN A 264 13.34 -12.32 -8.24
CA ASN A 264 14.24 -13.47 -8.32
C ASN A 264 15.46 -13.32 -7.41
N LEU A 265 15.18 -12.99 -6.15
CA LEU A 265 16.23 -12.77 -5.15
C LEU A 265 16.94 -14.07 -4.80
N GLU A 266 18.25 -14.00 -4.65
CA GLU A 266 19.10 -15.10 -4.20
C GLU A 266 19.73 -14.73 -2.85
N PRO A 267 19.94 -15.71 -1.96
CA PRO A 267 20.73 -15.48 -0.76
C PRO A 267 22.15 -15.04 -1.12
N PRO A 268 22.81 -14.24 -0.26
CA PRO A 268 24.17 -13.81 -0.51
C PRO A 268 25.09 -15.03 -0.60
N LYS A 269 25.96 -15.01 -1.63
CA LYS A 269 26.98 -16.09 -1.80
C LYS A 269 28.05 -15.92 -0.76
N VAL A 270 28.30 -16.99 0.00
CA VAL A 270 29.44 -17.07 0.93
C VAL A 270 30.71 -17.25 0.13
N SER A 271 31.71 -16.35 0.30
CA SER A 271 33.02 -16.50 -0.34
C SER A 271 33.77 -17.74 0.15
N ASP A 272 34.70 -18.26 -0.65
CA ASP A 272 35.47 -19.46 -0.24
C ASP A 272 36.33 -19.20 1.01
N ASP A 273 36.79 -17.97 1.22
CA ASP A 273 37.51 -17.62 2.44
C ASP A 273 36.57 -17.55 3.65
N MET A 274 35.34 -17.06 3.50
CA MET A 274 34.35 -17.11 4.57
C MET A 274 33.94 -18.56 4.90
N LYS A 275 33.88 -19.47 3.92
CA LYS A 275 33.61 -20.89 4.17
C LYS A 275 34.69 -21.51 5.08
N LYS A 276 35.98 -21.19 4.84
CA LYS A 276 37.09 -21.66 5.71
C LYS A 276 36.91 -21.15 7.14
N VAL A 277 36.59 -19.85 7.31
CA VAL A 277 36.34 -19.24 8.63
C VAL A 277 35.16 -19.95 9.33
N ILE A 278 34.07 -20.22 8.61
CA ILE A 278 32.91 -20.98 9.15
C ILE A 278 33.31 -22.39 9.59
N ASP A 279 34.13 -23.09 8.81
CA ASP A 279 34.57 -24.44 9.15
C ASP A 279 35.54 -24.45 10.36
N GLU A 280 36.40 -23.44 10.49
CA GLU A 280 37.26 -23.23 11.66
C GLU A 280 36.43 -22.94 12.91
N ALA A 281 35.50 -21.98 12.85
CA ALA A 281 34.59 -21.65 13.95
C ALA A 281 33.75 -22.85 14.39
N ARG A 282 33.26 -23.67 13.44
CA ARG A 282 32.53 -24.91 13.76
C ARG A 282 33.40 -25.86 14.57
N ARG A 283 34.66 -26.08 14.15
CA ARG A 283 35.58 -26.97 14.84
C ARG A 283 35.92 -26.48 16.25
N GLU A 284 35.94 -25.17 16.47
CA GLU A 284 36.17 -24.59 17.80
C GLU A 284 34.98 -24.81 18.71
N LEU A 285 33.76 -24.51 18.22
CA LEU A 285 32.54 -24.70 19.00
C LEU A 285 32.21 -26.18 19.30
N GLU A 286 32.60 -27.12 18.43
CA GLU A 286 32.43 -28.57 18.66
C GLU A 286 33.39 -29.11 19.71
N LYS A 287 34.41 -28.37 20.17
CA LYS A 287 35.35 -28.76 21.23
C LYS A 287 34.95 -28.24 22.62
N GLU A 288 34.00 -27.30 22.70
CA GLU A 288 33.42 -26.81 23.95
C GLU A 288 32.41 -27.85 24.54
#